data_f822303dd5db481d03afe0a361cf9d4b
#
_entry.id   f822303dd5db481d03afe0a361cf9d4b
#
_cell.length_a   1.000
_cell.length_b   1.000
_cell.length_c   1.000
_cell.angle_alpha   90.00
_cell.angle_beta   90.00
_cell.angle_gamma   90.00
#
_symmetry.space_group_name_H-M   'P 1'
#
loop_
_entity.id
_entity.type
_entity.pdbx_description
1 polymer ?
#
loop_
_entity_poly.entity_id
_entity_poly.type
_entity_poly.pdbx_seq_one_letter_code
_entity_poly.pdbx_strand_id
1 'polypeptide(L)'
;MKNAPAVSFSAAPSADAERPILVFDSGIGGLTVLREARVLMPDRRFVYVADDAGFPYGGWEEDALRTRIVQLFGKLIADYDPEIAVIACNTASTLVLDDLRNAYPAVPFVGTVPAIKPAAERTSSGLVSVLATPGTVRRAYTRDLIQSFASQCHVRLVGADQLAAVAEAHIRGETIDEALVVEQIAPCFIEQDGNRTDIVVLACTHYPFLANVFRRLAPWPVDWLDPAEAIARRTVSLLKPRRVDEELHHHNDLAVVTSENPDYAIRRLMQGFGLHFA
;
A
#
# COMPACT_ATOMS: atom_id res chain seq x y z
N MET A 1 -11.42 15.36 22.55
CA MET A 1 -12.17 14.46 21.65
C MET A 1 -12.63 15.27 20.46
N LYS A 2 -11.99 15.17 19.30
CA LYS A 2 -12.45 15.83 18.08
C LYS A 2 -13.38 14.86 17.37
N ASN A 3 -14.67 15.19 17.29
CA ASN A 3 -15.62 14.47 16.45
C ASN A 3 -15.20 14.66 14.99
N ALA A 4 -14.90 13.58 14.31
CA ALA A 4 -14.68 13.63 12.87
C ALA A 4 -16.02 13.92 12.18
N PRO A 5 -16.06 14.83 11.18
CA PRO A 5 -17.26 15.10 10.42
C PRO A 5 -17.74 13.85 9.67
N ALA A 6 -19.05 13.75 9.49
CA ALA A 6 -19.66 12.65 8.73
C ALA A 6 -19.39 12.85 7.24
N VAL A 7 -18.67 11.92 6.63
CA VAL A 7 -18.42 11.90 5.18
C VAL A 7 -19.72 11.60 4.47
N SER A 8 -20.22 12.51 3.64
CA SER A 8 -21.39 12.29 2.78
C SER A 8 -20.91 12.03 1.35
N PHE A 9 -21.04 10.78 0.89
CA PHE A 9 -20.79 10.42 -0.50
C PHE A 9 -22.13 10.41 -1.27
N SER A 10 -22.15 11.02 -2.45
CA SER A 10 -23.35 11.11 -3.28
C SER A 10 -23.16 10.27 -4.52
N ALA A 11 -23.85 9.16 -4.62
CA ALA A 11 -24.56 8.53 -5.73
C ALA A 11 -24.67 7.02 -5.52
N ALA A 12 -25.91 6.51 -5.43
CA ALA A 12 -26.16 5.08 -5.46
C ALA A 12 -25.79 4.54 -6.87
N PRO A 13 -25.10 3.37 -6.96
CA PRO A 13 -24.75 2.78 -8.25
C PRO A 13 -26.01 2.41 -9.04
N SER A 14 -26.01 2.69 -10.37
CA SER A 14 -27.04 2.16 -11.28
C SER A 14 -26.91 0.64 -11.36
N ALA A 15 -28.02 -0.09 -11.52
CA ALA A 15 -28.06 -1.56 -11.51
C ALA A 15 -27.21 -2.23 -12.61
N ASP A 16 -26.74 -1.47 -13.61
CA ASP A 16 -25.86 -1.90 -14.72
C ASP A 16 -24.41 -1.40 -14.57
N ALA A 17 -24.06 -0.77 -13.44
CA ALA A 17 -22.70 -0.26 -13.25
C ALA A 17 -21.76 -1.42 -12.92
N GLU A 18 -20.67 -1.52 -13.66
CA GLU A 18 -19.60 -2.46 -13.38
C GLU A 18 -19.06 -2.28 -11.96
N ARG A 19 -19.01 -3.38 -11.18
CA ARG A 19 -18.47 -3.39 -9.83
C ARG A 19 -16.95 -3.10 -9.87
N PRO A 20 -16.47 -2.05 -9.21
CA PRO A 20 -15.08 -1.66 -9.32
C PRO A 20 -14.14 -2.54 -8.49
N ILE A 21 -12.85 -2.47 -8.80
CA ILE A 21 -11.77 -2.88 -7.91
C ILE A 21 -11.48 -1.69 -6.98
N LEU A 22 -11.69 -1.87 -5.68
CA LEU A 22 -11.38 -0.86 -4.69
C LEU A 22 -9.93 -1.01 -4.23
N VAL A 23 -9.12 0.05 -4.36
CA VAL A 23 -7.73 0.09 -3.89
C VAL A 23 -7.65 1.09 -2.75
N PHE A 24 -7.37 0.62 -1.55
CA PHE A 24 -7.34 1.41 -0.33
C PHE A 24 -5.92 1.61 0.19
N ASP A 25 -5.58 2.83 0.53
CA ASP A 25 -4.34 3.20 1.23
C ASP A 25 -4.58 4.29 2.28
N SER A 26 -3.63 4.47 3.20
CA SER A 26 -3.64 5.58 4.16
C SER A 26 -3.35 6.95 3.56
N GLY A 27 -2.86 7.00 2.31
CA GLY A 27 -2.49 8.22 1.60
C GLY A 27 -2.32 7.96 0.11
N ILE A 28 -1.23 8.47 -0.47
CA ILE A 28 -0.95 8.33 -1.91
C ILE A 28 -0.09 7.11 -2.24
N GLY A 29 0.44 6.41 -1.24
CA GLY A 29 1.38 5.30 -1.42
C GLY A 29 0.82 4.18 -2.30
N GLY A 30 -0.46 3.84 -2.14
CA GLY A 30 -1.14 2.79 -2.88
C GLY A 30 -1.28 3.04 -4.38
N LEU A 31 -0.98 4.25 -4.88
CA LEU A 31 -0.91 4.54 -6.32
C LEU A 31 0.13 3.66 -7.04
N THR A 32 1.17 3.21 -6.34
CA THR A 32 2.14 2.24 -6.89
C THR A 32 1.47 0.91 -7.21
N VAL A 33 0.61 0.43 -6.30
CA VAL A 33 -0.17 -0.80 -6.49
C VAL A 33 -1.24 -0.61 -7.57
N LEU A 34 -1.93 0.53 -7.59
CA LEU A 34 -2.91 0.86 -8.64
C LEU A 34 -2.28 0.85 -10.03
N ARG A 35 -1.07 1.40 -10.19
CA ARG A 35 -0.34 1.39 -11.46
C ARG A 35 -0.14 -0.04 -11.97
N GLU A 36 0.39 -0.93 -11.14
CA GLU A 36 0.62 -2.32 -11.52
C GLU A 36 -0.71 -3.08 -11.77
N ALA A 37 -1.75 -2.78 -10.97
CA ALA A 37 -3.07 -3.36 -11.15
C ALA A 37 -3.67 -2.99 -12.52
N ARG A 38 -3.55 -1.73 -12.96
CA ARG A 38 -4.03 -1.28 -14.27
C ARG A 38 -3.28 -1.92 -15.43
N VAL A 39 -1.98 -2.17 -15.29
CA VAL A 39 -1.20 -2.88 -16.32
C VAL A 39 -1.74 -4.30 -16.53
N LEU A 40 -2.11 -4.98 -15.45
CA LEU A 40 -2.61 -6.35 -15.51
C LEU A 40 -4.11 -6.47 -15.77
N MET A 41 -4.87 -5.40 -15.50
CA MET A 41 -6.33 -5.37 -15.58
C MET A 41 -6.82 -4.07 -16.26
N PRO A 42 -6.41 -3.81 -17.52
CA PRO A 42 -6.69 -2.53 -18.20
C PRO A 42 -8.17 -2.34 -18.54
N ASP A 43 -8.95 -3.42 -18.50
CA ASP A 43 -10.38 -3.49 -18.78
C ASP A 43 -11.25 -3.35 -17.53
N ARG A 44 -10.65 -3.09 -16.37
CA ARG A 44 -11.37 -2.97 -15.09
C ARG A 44 -11.45 -1.53 -14.63
N ARG A 45 -12.58 -1.21 -13.98
CA ARG A 45 -12.79 0.07 -13.29
C ARG A 45 -12.15 0.02 -11.90
N PHE A 46 -11.51 1.13 -11.51
CA PHE A 46 -10.91 1.27 -10.19
C PHE A 46 -11.53 2.40 -9.38
N VAL A 47 -11.65 2.19 -8.08
CA VAL A 47 -11.89 3.23 -7.08
C VAL A 47 -10.69 3.25 -6.15
N TYR A 48 -9.88 4.30 -6.23
CA TYR A 48 -8.76 4.53 -5.34
C TYR A 48 -9.21 5.33 -4.12
N VAL A 49 -8.95 4.81 -2.94
CA VAL A 49 -9.31 5.45 -1.67
C VAL A 49 -8.07 5.80 -0.89
N ALA A 50 -7.84 7.09 -0.66
CA ALA A 50 -6.81 7.59 0.25
C ALA A 50 -7.45 8.02 1.57
N ASP A 51 -7.13 7.33 2.66
CA ASP A 51 -7.55 7.77 4.01
C ASP A 51 -6.58 8.81 4.58
N ASP A 52 -6.42 9.91 3.83
CA ASP A 52 -5.49 11.01 4.11
C ASP A 52 -5.83 11.75 5.41
N ALA A 53 -7.09 11.79 5.83
CA ALA A 53 -7.48 12.31 7.14
C ALA A 53 -6.94 11.47 8.31
N GLY A 54 -6.58 10.21 8.06
CA GLY A 54 -5.97 9.30 9.03
C GLY A 54 -4.44 9.20 8.91
N PHE A 55 -3.85 9.78 7.88
CA PHE A 55 -2.40 9.70 7.62
C PHE A 55 -1.57 10.47 8.68
N PRO A 56 -0.42 9.95 9.10
CA PRO A 56 0.13 8.60 8.84
C PRO A 56 -0.35 7.55 9.86
N TYR A 57 -0.63 6.34 9.41
CA TYR A 57 -1.13 5.24 10.27
C TYR A 57 -0.11 4.71 11.29
N GLY A 58 1.18 4.93 11.04
CA GLY A 58 2.24 4.40 11.89
C GLY A 58 2.25 4.90 13.34
N GLY A 59 1.60 6.02 13.62
CA GLY A 59 1.49 6.63 14.95
C GLY A 59 0.17 6.37 15.69
N TRP A 60 -0.76 5.62 15.09
CA TRP A 60 -2.06 5.35 15.70
C TRP A 60 -1.99 4.23 16.75
N GLU A 61 -2.86 4.33 17.75
CA GLU A 61 -3.22 3.21 18.60
C GLU A 61 -3.94 2.13 17.77
N GLU A 62 -3.62 0.85 18.01
CA GLU A 62 -4.08 -0.27 17.16
C GLU A 62 -5.58 -0.41 17.11
N ASP A 63 -6.27 -0.36 18.27
CA ASP A 63 -7.72 -0.55 18.35
C ASP A 63 -8.49 0.64 17.74
N ALA A 64 -7.96 1.86 17.91
CA ALA A 64 -8.53 3.05 17.29
C ALA A 64 -8.41 3.00 15.77
N LEU A 65 -7.25 2.59 15.24
CA LEU A 65 -7.03 2.44 13.82
C LEU A 65 -7.89 1.32 13.22
N ARG A 66 -7.96 0.18 13.91
CA ARG A 66 -8.81 -0.96 13.54
C ARG A 66 -10.27 -0.53 13.39
N THR A 67 -10.79 0.14 14.41
CA THR A 67 -12.17 0.64 14.43
C THR A 67 -12.43 1.59 13.27
N ARG A 68 -11.52 2.55 13.03
CA ARG A 68 -11.62 3.50 11.93
C ARG A 68 -11.71 2.80 10.59
N ILE A 69 -10.76 1.89 10.30
CA ILE A 69 -10.68 1.24 8.99
C ILE A 69 -11.91 0.34 8.74
N VAL A 70 -12.33 -0.45 9.73
CA VAL A 70 -13.51 -1.32 9.60
C VAL A 70 -14.76 -0.49 9.33
N GLN A 71 -14.97 0.61 10.06
CA GLN A 71 -16.12 1.51 9.84
C GLN A 71 -16.05 2.19 8.45
N LEU A 72 -14.87 2.62 8.01
CA LEU A 72 -14.69 3.23 6.69
C LEU A 72 -15.03 2.23 5.58
N PHE A 73 -14.58 0.97 5.70
CA PHE A 73 -14.93 -0.08 4.74
C PHE A 73 -16.43 -0.36 4.68
N GLY A 74 -17.16 -0.25 5.79
CA GLY A 74 -18.61 -0.37 5.77
C GLY A 74 -19.27 0.64 4.84
N LYS A 75 -18.82 1.90 4.87
CA LYS A 75 -19.29 2.97 3.97
C LYS A 75 -18.85 2.70 2.53
N LEU A 76 -17.57 2.43 2.31
CA LEU A 76 -17.02 2.20 0.96
C LEU A 76 -17.71 1.02 0.25
N ILE A 77 -18.02 -0.05 0.97
CA ILE A 77 -18.74 -1.20 0.40
C ILE A 77 -20.18 -0.83 0.06
N ALA A 78 -20.84 -0.07 0.93
CA ALA A 78 -22.22 0.38 0.68
C ALA A 78 -22.30 1.34 -0.52
N ASP A 79 -21.32 2.24 -0.68
CA ASP A 79 -21.33 3.26 -1.72
C ASP A 79 -20.87 2.74 -3.09
N TYR A 80 -19.91 1.80 -3.13
CA TYR A 80 -19.27 1.37 -4.37
C TYR A 80 -19.52 -0.08 -4.76
N ASP A 81 -20.06 -0.92 -3.89
CA ASP A 81 -20.24 -2.37 -4.11
C ASP A 81 -19.06 -3.03 -4.83
N PRO A 82 -17.83 -3.01 -4.28
CA PRO A 82 -16.65 -3.47 -5.00
C PRO A 82 -16.70 -4.99 -5.28
N GLU A 83 -16.21 -5.42 -6.47
CA GLU A 83 -16.00 -6.84 -6.76
C GLU A 83 -14.92 -7.45 -5.87
N ILE A 84 -13.88 -6.66 -5.57
CA ILE A 84 -12.76 -7.00 -4.70
C ILE A 84 -12.17 -5.74 -4.08
N ALA A 85 -11.63 -5.85 -2.87
CA ALA A 85 -10.93 -4.76 -2.20
C ALA A 85 -9.45 -5.11 -1.98
N VAL A 86 -8.55 -4.23 -2.42
CA VAL A 86 -7.11 -4.33 -2.23
C VAL A 86 -6.69 -3.36 -1.14
N ILE A 87 -6.19 -3.89 -0.02
CA ILE A 87 -5.61 -3.10 1.05
C ILE A 87 -4.14 -2.87 0.70
N ALA A 88 -3.85 -1.79 -0.02
CA ALA A 88 -2.49 -1.49 -0.48
C ALA A 88 -1.55 -1.11 0.68
N CYS A 89 -2.07 -0.49 1.74
CA CYS A 89 -1.29 -0.10 2.91
C CYS A 89 -0.80 -1.30 3.73
N ASN A 90 0.51 -1.47 3.89
CA ASN A 90 1.10 -2.54 4.72
C ASN A 90 0.65 -2.45 6.18
N THR A 91 0.66 -1.24 6.75
CA THR A 91 0.26 -1.01 8.15
C THR A 91 -1.20 -1.43 8.38
N ALA A 92 -2.10 -1.06 7.47
CA ALA A 92 -3.50 -1.47 7.53
C ALA A 92 -3.64 -2.99 7.33
N SER A 93 -3.04 -3.54 6.28
CA SER A 93 -3.13 -4.97 5.96
C SER A 93 -2.73 -5.86 7.13
N THR A 94 -1.59 -5.59 7.73
CA THR A 94 -1.08 -6.41 8.85
C THR A 94 -1.89 -6.23 10.14
N LEU A 95 -2.78 -5.23 10.22
CA LEU A 95 -3.61 -4.95 11.38
C LEU A 95 -5.04 -5.48 11.23
N VAL A 96 -5.71 -5.22 10.09
CA VAL A 96 -7.18 -5.33 10.03
C VAL A 96 -7.67 -6.32 8.97
N LEU A 97 -6.80 -7.02 8.24
CA LEU A 97 -7.23 -7.86 7.12
C LEU A 97 -8.22 -8.95 7.55
N ASP A 98 -7.98 -9.60 8.69
CA ASP A 98 -8.87 -10.64 9.20
C ASP A 98 -10.17 -10.04 9.76
N ASP A 99 -10.12 -8.88 10.39
CA ASP A 99 -11.32 -8.16 10.84
C ASP A 99 -12.23 -7.79 9.66
N LEU A 100 -11.65 -7.30 8.55
CA LEU A 100 -12.41 -6.96 7.34
C LEU A 100 -13.03 -8.19 6.69
N ARG A 101 -12.30 -9.30 6.61
CA ARG A 101 -12.83 -10.56 6.08
C ARG A 101 -13.99 -11.10 6.91
N ASN A 102 -13.90 -10.98 8.23
CA ASN A 102 -14.95 -11.40 9.15
C ASN A 102 -16.17 -10.46 9.10
N ALA A 103 -15.95 -9.14 9.03
CA ALA A 103 -17.03 -8.17 9.00
C ALA A 103 -17.76 -8.13 7.64
N TYR A 104 -17.06 -8.38 6.53
CA TYR A 104 -17.58 -8.26 5.16
C TYR A 104 -17.27 -9.51 4.32
N PRO A 105 -17.79 -10.68 4.68
CA PRO A 105 -17.43 -11.97 4.06
C PRO A 105 -17.84 -12.10 2.58
N ALA A 106 -18.75 -11.23 2.11
CA ALA A 106 -19.17 -11.20 0.71
C ALA A 106 -18.16 -10.51 -0.23
N VAL A 107 -17.22 -9.72 0.32
CA VAL A 107 -16.20 -9.01 -0.46
C VAL A 107 -14.86 -9.72 -0.30
N PRO A 108 -14.22 -10.17 -1.38
CA PRO A 108 -12.85 -10.68 -1.32
C PRO A 108 -11.87 -9.55 -0.96
N PHE A 109 -10.92 -9.83 -0.05
CA PHE A 109 -9.88 -8.88 0.34
C PHE A 109 -8.49 -9.40 -0.02
N VAL A 110 -7.73 -8.58 -0.75
CA VAL A 110 -6.30 -8.76 -0.99
C VAL A 110 -5.54 -7.83 -0.05
N GLY A 111 -4.70 -8.40 0.80
CA GLY A 111 -3.81 -7.63 1.66
C GLY A 111 -2.43 -7.47 1.05
N THR A 112 -1.73 -6.44 1.49
CA THR A 112 -0.33 -6.20 1.21
C THR A 112 0.49 -6.64 2.42
N VAL A 113 1.49 -7.48 2.17
CA VAL A 113 2.39 -7.97 3.21
C VAL A 113 3.83 -7.82 2.74
N PRO A 114 4.79 -7.67 3.66
CA PRO A 114 6.20 -7.61 3.28
C PRO A 114 6.61 -8.79 2.39
N ALA A 115 7.31 -8.51 1.30
CA ALA A 115 7.71 -9.52 0.29
C ALA A 115 8.89 -10.38 0.78
N ILE A 116 8.74 -10.97 1.99
CA ILE A 116 9.79 -11.73 2.68
C ILE A 116 10.12 -13.02 1.93
N LYS A 117 9.08 -13.77 1.48
CA LYS A 117 9.28 -15.00 0.73
C LYS A 117 10.10 -14.79 -0.56
N PRO A 118 9.70 -13.89 -1.49
CA PRO A 118 10.49 -13.65 -2.69
C PRO A 118 11.87 -13.07 -2.40
N ALA A 119 12.07 -12.33 -1.32
CA ALA A 119 13.38 -11.87 -0.90
C ALA A 119 14.28 -13.05 -0.47
N ALA A 120 13.76 -13.96 0.36
CA ALA A 120 14.50 -15.16 0.80
C ALA A 120 14.83 -16.11 -0.35
N GLU A 121 13.99 -16.21 -1.38
CA GLU A 121 14.24 -17.02 -2.56
C GLU A 121 15.28 -16.40 -3.53
N ARG A 122 15.49 -15.08 -3.49
CA ARG A 122 16.33 -14.33 -4.44
C ARG A 122 17.66 -13.90 -3.87
N THR A 123 17.78 -13.78 -2.55
CA THR A 123 19.03 -13.34 -1.92
C THR A 123 20.18 -14.30 -2.22
N SER A 124 21.34 -13.75 -2.55
CA SER A 124 22.58 -14.49 -2.74
C SER A 124 23.45 -14.45 -1.49
N SER A 125 23.32 -13.41 -0.68
CA SER A 125 24.10 -13.22 0.55
C SER A 125 23.48 -13.88 1.79
N GLY A 126 22.17 -14.17 1.75
CA GLY A 126 21.40 -14.56 2.92
C GLY A 126 21.07 -13.40 3.89
N LEU A 127 21.51 -12.16 3.56
CA LEU A 127 21.27 -10.96 4.38
C LEU A 127 20.19 -10.09 3.73
N VAL A 128 18.98 -10.12 4.27
CA VAL A 128 17.82 -9.40 3.77
C VAL A 128 17.39 -8.34 4.80
N SER A 129 17.11 -7.14 4.34
CA SER A 129 16.49 -6.11 5.19
C SER A 129 15.04 -5.85 4.79
N VAL A 130 14.17 -5.57 5.76
CA VAL A 130 12.78 -5.17 5.55
C VAL A 130 12.62 -3.77 6.09
N LEU A 131 12.50 -2.80 5.18
CA LEU A 131 12.27 -1.40 5.48
C LEU A 131 10.75 -1.15 5.54
N ALA A 132 10.24 -0.80 6.71
CA ALA A 132 8.81 -0.69 6.98
C ALA A 132 8.50 0.44 7.95
N THR A 133 7.22 0.73 8.17
CA THR A 133 6.82 1.58 9.29
C THR A 133 7.03 0.87 10.63
N PRO A 134 7.22 1.59 11.75
CA PRO A 134 7.35 0.99 13.06
C PRO A 134 6.18 0.06 13.44
N GLY A 135 4.95 0.41 12.99
CA GLY A 135 3.78 -0.43 13.17
C GLY A 135 3.94 -1.81 12.52
N THR A 136 4.32 -1.86 11.25
CA THR A 136 4.51 -3.10 10.49
C THR A 136 5.62 -3.97 11.08
N VAL A 137 6.74 -3.37 11.52
CA VAL A 137 7.88 -4.09 12.14
C VAL A 137 7.48 -4.79 13.42
N ARG A 138 6.66 -4.16 14.26
CA ARG A 138 6.24 -4.71 15.56
C ARG A 138 5.23 -5.85 15.48
N ARG A 139 4.55 -6.04 14.33
CA ARG A 139 3.50 -7.06 14.18
C ARG A 139 4.03 -8.49 14.33
N ALA A 140 3.28 -9.32 15.06
CA ALA A 140 3.51 -10.76 15.11
C ALA A 140 3.51 -11.36 13.71
N TYR A 141 2.55 -10.96 12.89
CA TYR A 141 2.42 -11.38 11.50
C TYR A 141 3.71 -11.23 10.68
N THR A 142 4.45 -10.12 10.85
CA THR A 142 5.74 -9.94 10.14
C THR A 142 6.79 -10.95 10.60
N ARG A 143 6.83 -11.26 11.91
CA ARG A 143 7.72 -12.29 12.46
C ARG A 143 7.35 -13.68 11.98
N ASP A 144 6.06 -13.99 11.92
CA ASP A 144 5.55 -15.29 11.44
C ASP A 144 5.90 -15.52 9.96
N LEU A 145 5.86 -14.46 9.13
CA LEU A 145 6.33 -14.52 7.74
C LEU A 145 7.82 -14.86 7.66
N ILE A 146 8.66 -14.22 8.49
CA ILE A 146 10.11 -14.49 8.52
C ILE A 146 10.35 -15.94 8.93
N GLN A 147 9.70 -16.42 9.99
CA GLN A 147 9.84 -17.78 10.45
C GLN A 147 9.40 -18.81 9.42
N SER A 148 8.32 -18.50 8.70
CA SER A 148 7.74 -19.42 7.71
C SER A 148 8.53 -19.49 6.41
N PHE A 149 9.14 -18.38 5.96
CA PHE A 149 9.67 -18.26 4.60
C PHE A 149 11.14 -17.86 4.51
N ALA A 150 11.75 -17.38 5.58
CA ALA A 150 13.11 -16.86 5.58
C ALA A 150 13.94 -17.35 6.77
N SER A 151 13.61 -18.53 7.32
CA SER A 151 14.32 -19.11 8.49
C SER A 151 15.81 -19.37 8.23
N GLN A 152 16.21 -19.53 6.95
CA GLN A 152 17.60 -19.71 6.51
C GLN A 152 18.33 -18.39 6.25
N CYS A 153 17.63 -17.25 6.30
CA CYS A 153 18.20 -15.92 6.07
C CYS A 153 18.34 -15.15 7.38
N HIS A 154 19.31 -14.24 7.40
CA HIS A 154 19.35 -13.21 8.41
C HIS A 154 18.48 -12.03 7.97
N VAL A 155 17.30 -11.89 8.58
CA VAL A 155 16.34 -10.83 8.22
C VAL A 155 16.42 -9.68 9.22
N ARG A 156 16.86 -8.51 8.76
CA ARG A 156 16.90 -7.26 9.53
C ARG A 156 15.59 -6.50 9.36
N LEU A 157 14.84 -6.29 10.43
CA LEU A 157 13.66 -5.43 10.44
C LEU A 157 14.07 -3.99 10.80
N VAL A 158 13.72 -3.03 9.91
CA VAL A 158 14.04 -1.61 10.06
C VAL A 158 12.73 -0.80 10.04
N GLY A 159 12.42 -0.18 11.16
CA GLY A 159 11.26 0.69 11.32
C GLY A 159 11.64 2.14 11.03
N ALA A 160 11.18 2.68 9.91
CA ALA A 160 11.37 4.08 9.52
C ALA A 160 10.08 4.87 9.74
N ASP A 161 10.09 5.79 10.68
CA ASP A 161 8.90 6.54 11.11
C ASP A 161 8.62 7.78 10.27
N GLN A 162 9.61 8.32 9.56
CA GLN A 162 9.49 9.57 8.81
C GLN A 162 9.43 9.38 7.29
N LEU A 163 9.89 8.26 6.74
CA LEU A 163 10.00 8.07 5.29
C LEU A 163 8.66 8.14 4.54
N ALA A 164 7.54 7.79 5.16
CA ALA A 164 6.23 7.93 4.53
C ALA A 164 5.87 9.41 4.31
N ALA A 165 6.13 10.28 5.32
CA ALA A 165 5.93 11.72 5.21
C ALA A 165 6.92 12.35 4.21
N VAL A 166 8.18 11.90 4.20
CA VAL A 166 9.20 12.33 3.22
C VAL A 166 8.76 11.99 1.79
N ALA A 167 8.17 10.81 1.56
CA ALA A 167 7.65 10.42 0.25
C ALA A 167 6.48 11.31 -0.20
N GLU A 168 5.56 11.65 0.71
CA GLU A 168 4.46 12.59 0.44
C GLU A 168 5.00 13.97 0.07
N ALA A 169 5.96 14.51 0.82
CA ALA A 169 6.61 15.78 0.54
C ALA A 169 7.34 15.76 -0.81
N HIS A 170 8.07 14.67 -1.10
CA HIS A 170 8.79 14.50 -2.36
C HIS A 170 7.86 14.54 -3.57
N ILE A 171 6.72 13.89 -3.50
CA ILE A 171 5.73 13.86 -4.59
C ILE A 171 5.06 15.22 -4.78
N ARG A 172 4.90 16.01 -3.71
CA ARG A 172 4.43 17.39 -3.79
C ARG A 172 5.46 18.35 -4.40
N GLY A 173 6.67 17.86 -4.69
CA GLY A 173 7.78 18.68 -5.21
C GLY A 173 8.53 19.47 -4.15
N GLU A 174 8.35 19.12 -2.87
CA GLU A 174 9.08 19.72 -1.77
C GLU A 174 10.51 19.18 -1.72
N THR A 175 11.44 19.99 -1.21
CA THR A 175 12.83 19.56 -0.98
C THR A 175 12.86 18.56 0.18
N ILE A 176 13.49 17.41 -0.04
CA ILE A 176 13.69 16.41 0.99
C ILE A 176 15.03 16.57 1.70
N ASP A 177 15.05 16.26 2.98
CA ASP A 177 16.29 16.17 3.75
C ASP A 177 16.96 14.81 3.46
N GLU A 178 18.02 14.82 2.64
CA GLU A 178 18.76 13.60 2.31
C GLU A 178 19.49 12.99 3.51
N ALA A 179 19.91 13.81 4.49
CA ALA A 179 20.55 13.31 5.69
C ALA A 179 19.58 12.48 6.54
N LEU A 180 18.31 12.94 6.64
CA LEU A 180 17.25 12.19 7.27
C LEU A 180 16.98 10.87 6.54
N VAL A 181 16.93 10.90 5.19
CA VAL A 181 16.74 9.65 4.42
C VAL A 181 17.87 8.67 4.68
N VAL A 182 19.14 9.13 4.69
CA VAL A 182 20.30 8.30 5.01
C VAL A 182 20.17 7.68 6.40
N GLU A 183 19.83 8.47 7.41
CA GLU A 183 19.62 7.99 8.79
C GLU A 183 18.58 6.86 8.86
N GLN A 184 17.46 7.04 8.16
CA GLN A 184 16.35 6.10 8.17
C GLN A 184 16.67 4.78 7.42
N ILE A 185 17.47 4.81 6.35
CA ILE A 185 17.81 3.60 5.57
C ILE A 185 19.12 2.94 6.01
N ALA A 186 20.03 3.65 6.68
CA ALA A 186 21.33 3.13 7.08
C ALA A 186 21.26 1.80 7.84
N PRO A 187 20.29 1.58 8.76
CA PRO A 187 20.16 0.31 9.48
C PRO A 187 19.84 -0.90 8.58
N CYS A 188 19.43 -0.67 7.32
CA CYS A 188 19.20 -1.75 6.35
C CYS A 188 20.52 -2.36 5.83
N PHE A 189 21.63 -1.65 5.95
CA PHE A 189 22.90 -2.03 5.38
C PHE A 189 23.80 -2.67 6.43
N ILE A 190 23.79 -4.00 6.45
CA ILE A 190 24.60 -4.79 7.40
C ILE A 190 25.62 -5.62 6.66
N GLU A 191 26.79 -5.82 7.31
CA GLU A 191 27.82 -6.74 6.88
C GLU A 191 28.02 -7.81 7.96
N GLN A 192 28.08 -9.06 7.56
CA GLN A 192 28.29 -10.19 8.46
C GLN A 192 29.00 -11.33 7.72
N ASP A 193 30.06 -11.87 8.32
CA ASP A 193 30.82 -13.02 7.81
C ASP A 193 31.30 -12.88 6.35
N GLY A 194 31.67 -11.65 5.97
CA GLY A 194 32.11 -11.32 4.59
C GLY A 194 30.99 -11.13 3.59
N ASN A 195 29.75 -11.32 3.99
CA ASN A 195 28.54 -11.00 3.20
C ASN A 195 27.97 -9.64 3.62
N ARG A 196 27.14 -9.05 2.75
CA ARG A 196 26.44 -7.81 3.03
C ARG A 196 25.02 -7.87 2.50
N THR A 197 24.13 -7.04 3.04
CA THR A 197 22.74 -6.91 2.56
C THR A 197 22.73 -6.75 1.05
N ASP A 198 22.02 -7.61 0.36
CA ASP A 198 21.83 -7.58 -1.10
C ASP A 198 20.38 -7.28 -1.51
N ILE A 199 19.42 -7.49 -0.61
CA ILE A 199 18.01 -7.19 -0.85
C ILE A 199 17.43 -6.34 0.29
N VAL A 200 16.74 -5.26 -0.07
CA VAL A 200 15.91 -4.46 0.85
C VAL A 200 14.45 -4.51 0.38
N VAL A 201 13.59 -5.12 1.18
CA VAL A 201 12.14 -5.19 0.92
C VAL A 201 11.49 -3.86 1.29
N LEU A 202 10.79 -3.23 0.34
CA LEU A 202 10.02 -2.01 0.55
C LEU A 202 8.63 -2.36 1.12
N ALA A 203 8.54 -2.46 2.44
CA ALA A 203 7.31 -2.86 3.12
C ALA A 203 6.46 -1.67 3.58
N CYS A 204 6.41 -0.65 2.75
CA CYS A 204 5.49 0.50 2.82
C CYS A 204 5.24 1.00 1.40
N THR A 205 3.98 1.24 1.08
CA THR A 205 3.53 1.69 -0.26
C THR A 205 4.11 3.03 -0.70
N HIS A 206 4.55 3.85 0.24
CA HIS A 206 5.17 5.16 -0.04
C HIS A 206 6.63 5.03 -0.49
N TYR A 207 7.35 4.01 -0.05
CA TYR A 207 8.80 3.91 -0.27
C TYR A 207 9.24 3.74 -1.74
N PRO A 208 8.48 3.08 -2.63
CA PRO A 208 8.83 3.04 -4.05
C PRO A 208 8.95 4.43 -4.70
N PHE A 209 8.24 5.45 -4.22
CA PHE A 209 8.41 6.83 -4.70
C PHE A 209 9.79 7.42 -4.39
N LEU A 210 10.45 6.92 -3.34
CA LEU A 210 11.82 7.31 -2.97
C LEU A 210 12.90 6.39 -3.55
N ALA A 211 12.55 5.38 -4.37
CA ALA A 211 13.48 4.37 -4.84
C ALA A 211 14.75 4.95 -5.52
N ASN A 212 14.61 6.04 -6.29
CA ASN A 212 15.75 6.71 -6.93
C ASN A 212 16.62 7.45 -5.91
N VAL A 213 16.02 8.02 -4.86
CA VAL A 213 16.73 8.66 -3.75
C VAL A 213 17.50 7.59 -2.97
N PHE A 214 16.85 6.48 -2.64
CA PHE A 214 17.49 5.36 -1.94
C PHE A 214 18.69 4.80 -2.70
N ARG A 215 18.55 4.58 -4.03
CA ARG A 215 19.66 4.08 -4.87
C ARG A 215 20.85 5.01 -4.87
N ARG A 216 20.63 6.33 -4.85
CA ARG A 216 21.69 7.33 -4.82
C ARG A 216 22.39 7.43 -3.47
N LEU A 217 21.63 7.26 -2.38
CA LEU A 217 22.11 7.43 -1.01
C LEU A 217 22.60 6.13 -0.35
N ALA A 218 22.33 4.99 -0.95
CA ALA A 218 22.75 3.69 -0.45
C ALA A 218 24.28 3.57 -0.45
N PRO A 219 24.91 3.01 0.61
CA PRO A 219 26.36 2.84 0.70
C PRO A 219 26.92 1.81 -0.31
N TRP A 220 26.06 0.89 -0.79
CA TRP A 220 26.34 -0.04 -1.89
C TRP A 220 25.02 -0.44 -2.60
N PRO A 221 25.11 -0.95 -3.84
CA PRO A 221 23.92 -1.39 -4.57
C PRO A 221 23.23 -2.57 -3.88
N VAL A 222 21.89 -2.49 -3.81
CA VAL A 222 21.01 -3.58 -3.36
C VAL A 222 19.81 -3.67 -4.30
N ASP A 223 19.12 -4.83 -4.28
CA ASP A 223 17.79 -4.93 -4.90
C ASP A 223 16.74 -4.35 -3.96
N TRP A 224 16.09 -3.28 -4.41
CA TRP A 224 14.95 -2.66 -3.72
C TRP A 224 13.67 -3.35 -4.15
N LEU A 225 13.21 -4.32 -3.37
CA LEU A 225 12.09 -5.19 -3.74
C LEU A 225 10.74 -4.53 -3.42
N ASP A 226 10.04 -4.12 -4.49
CA ASP A 226 8.68 -3.57 -4.42
C ASP A 226 7.64 -4.71 -4.58
N PRO A 227 6.68 -4.89 -3.67
CA PRO A 227 5.65 -5.92 -3.76
C PRO A 227 4.48 -5.58 -4.70
N ALA A 228 4.40 -4.39 -5.28
CA ALA A 228 3.22 -3.89 -5.98
C ALA A 228 2.73 -4.83 -7.10
N GLU A 229 3.63 -5.35 -7.95
CA GLU A 229 3.26 -6.30 -9.00
C GLU A 229 2.69 -7.61 -8.43
N ALA A 230 3.28 -8.14 -7.36
CA ALA A 230 2.80 -9.37 -6.74
C ALA A 230 1.39 -9.21 -6.15
N ILE A 231 1.08 -8.04 -5.59
CA ILE A 231 -0.26 -7.69 -5.09
C ILE A 231 -1.25 -7.63 -6.25
N ALA A 232 -0.89 -6.98 -7.35
CA ALA A 232 -1.72 -6.90 -8.55
C ALA A 232 -1.99 -8.29 -9.15
N ARG A 233 -0.97 -9.15 -9.27
CA ARG A 233 -1.12 -10.55 -9.71
C ARG A 233 -2.04 -11.35 -8.77
N ARG A 234 -1.94 -11.14 -7.46
CA ARG A 234 -2.84 -11.78 -6.50
C ARG A 234 -4.28 -11.32 -6.70
N THR A 235 -4.50 -10.05 -6.99
CA THR A 235 -5.83 -9.50 -7.30
C THR A 235 -6.43 -10.18 -8.52
N VAL A 236 -5.67 -10.27 -9.63
CA VAL A 236 -6.08 -11.01 -10.85
C VAL A 236 -6.50 -12.44 -10.53
N SER A 237 -5.73 -13.14 -9.68
CA SER A 237 -5.98 -14.57 -9.36
C SER A 237 -7.30 -14.83 -8.61
N LEU A 238 -7.89 -13.80 -8.00
CA LEU A 238 -9.14 -13.88 -7.24
C LEU A 238 -10.35 -13.37 -8.03
N LEU A 239 -10.12 -12.64 -9.10
CA LEU A 239 -11.18 -12.12 -9.95
C LEU A 239 -11.69 -13.20 -10.91
N LYS A 240 -12.98 -13.13 -11.23
CA LYS A 240 -13.55 -13.96 -12.30
C LYS A 240 -13.07 -13.45 -13.66
N PRO A 241 -12.72 -14.35 -14.60
CA PRO A 241 -12.45 -13.96 -15.97
C PRO A 241 -13.65 -13.21 -16.56
N ARG A 242 -13.41 -12.11 -17.25
CA ARG A 242 -14.44 -11.42 -18.03
C ARG A 242 -14.79 -12.24 -19.27
N ARG A 243 -16.06 -12.13 -19.72
CA ARG A 243 -16.48 -12.63 -21.01
C ARG A 243 -15.93 -11.68 -22.10
N VAL A 244 -15.41 -12.29 -23.18
CA VAL A 244 -14.80 -11.54 -24.31
C VAL A 244 -15.81 -10.64 -25.04
N ASP A 245 -17.12 -10.91 -24.87
CA ASP A 245 -18.22 -10.20 -25.54
C ASP A 245 -18.75 -8.98 -24.75
N GLU A 246 -18.22 -8.71 -23.55
CA GLU A 246 -18.59 -7.51 -22.78
C GLU A 246 -17.92 -6.30 -23.43
N GLU A 247 -18.73 -5.36 -23.96
CA GLU A 247 -18.23 -4.09 -24.48
C GLU A 247 -17.36 -3.42 -23.42
N LEU A 248 -16.15 -2.98 -23.82
CA LEU A 248 -15.26 -2.20 -22.99
C LEU A 248 -15.91 -0.84 -22.71
N HIS A 249 -16.68 -0.76 -21.65
CA HIS A 249 -17.15 0.53 -21.18
C HIS A 249 -15.95 1.27 -20.57
N HIS A 250 -15.57 2.38 -21.19
CA HIS A 250 -14.57 3.30 -20.62
C HIS A 250 -15.18 3.99 -19.39
N HIS A 251 -15.13 3.32 -18.25
CA HIS A 251 -15.50 3.93 -16.99
C HIS A 251 -14.34 4.78 -16.48
N ASN A 252 -14.65 5.98 -15.99
CA ASN A 252 -13.66 6.81 -15.30
C ASN A 252 -13.31 6.17 -13.96
N ASP A 253 -12.02 5.97 -13.74
CA ASP A 253 -11.51 5.59 -12.43
C ASP A 253 -11.69 6.74 -11.44
N LEU A 254 -12.07 6.43 -10.21
CA LEU A 254 -12.38 7.43 -9.20
C LEU A 254 -11.30 7.53 -8.14
N ALA A 255 -11.07 8.76 -7.67
CA ALA A 255 -10.34 9.07 -6.44
C ALA A 255 -11.31 9.49 -5.34
N VAL A 256 -11.14 8.90 -4.18
CA VAL A 256 -11.84 9.24 -2.93
C VAL A 256 -10.80 9.61 -1.89
N VAL A 257 -10.94 10.78 -1.27
CA VAL A 257 -10.09 11.22 -0.16
C VAL A 257 -10.95 11.48 1.07
N THR A 258 -10.52 11.03 2.23
CA THR A 258 -11.32 11.15 3.47
C THR A 258 -11.24 12.52 4.13
N SER A 259 -10.30 13.37 3.73
CA SER A 259 -10.22 14.78 4.17
C SER A 259 -11.28 15.68 3.52
N GLU A 260 -12.00 15.19 2.49
CA GLU A 260 -13.00 15.90 1.68
C GLU A 260 -12.45 17.12 0.89
N ASN A 261 -11.25 17.56 1.19
CA ASN A 261 -10.68 18.74 0.54
C ASN A 261 -9.17 18.56 0.30
N PRO A 262 -8.79 17.70 -0.66
CA PRO A 262 -7.39 17.48 -1.01
C PRO A 262 -6.76 18.75 -1.55
N ASP A 263 -5.50 19.00 -1.21
CA ASP A 263 -4.74 20.13 -1.74
C ASP A 263 -4.51 19.99 -3.26
N TYR A 264 -4.03 21.09 -3.88
CA TYR A 264 -3.81 21.14 -5.32
C TYR A 264 -2.81 20.07 -5.81
N ALA A 265 -1.76 19.79 -5.02
CA ALA A 265 -0.73 18.82 -5.40
C ALA A 265 -1.31 17.40 -5.44
N ILE A 266 -2.11 17.02 -4.45
CA ILE A 266 -2.82 15.73 -4.40
C ILE A 266 -3.82 15.63 -5.56
N ARG A 267 -4.61 16.69 -5.83
CA ARG A 267 -5.54 16.70 -6.97
C ARG A 267 -4.81 16.44 -8.29
N ARG A 268 -3.72 17.18 -8.52
CA ARG A 268 -2.92 17.07 -9.74
C ARG A 268 -2.28 15.69 -9.86
N LEU A 269 -1.77 15.14 -8.77
CA LEU A 269 -1.22 13.79 -8.73
C LEU A 269 -2.26 12.75 -9.13
N MET A 270 -3.43 12.74 -8.48
CA MET A 270 -4.52 11.80 -8.76
C MET A 270 -4.98 11.90 -10.23
N GLN A 271 -5.14 13.13 -10.74
CA GLN A 271 -5.45 13.37 -12.16
C GLN A 271 -4.34 12.86 -13.09
N GLY A 272 -3.08 13.03 -12.72
CA GLY A 272 -1.92 12.47 -13.45
C GLY A 272 -1.93 10.94 -13.52
N PHE A 273 -2.54 10.29 -12.53
CA PHE A 273 -2.86 8.86 -12.56
C PHE A 273 -4.18 8.53 -13.28
N GLY A 274 -4.83 9.50 -13.94
CA GLY A 274 -6.10 9.29 -14.65
C GLY A 274 -7.29 9.05 -13.71
N LEU A 275 -7.21 9.50 -12.47
CA LEU A 275 -8.28 9.41 -11.49
C LEU A 275 -9.13 10.70 -11.49
N HIS A 276 -10.45 10.55 -11.41
CA HIS A 276 -11.39 11.64 -11.26
C HIS A 276 -11.92 11.67 -9.82
N PHE A 277 -12.04 12.84 -9.24
CA PHE A 277 -12.63 12.96 -7.90
C PHE A 277 -14.14 12.71 -7.96
N ALA A 278 -14.63 11.93 -6.99
CA ALA A 278 -16.03 11.60 -6.84
C ALA A 278 -16.87 12.81 -6.36
#